data_172bdcc8f9e6be44836047a65cf6cf7b
#
_entry.id   172bdcc8f9e6be44836047a65cf6cf7b
#
_cell.length_a   1.000
_cell.length_b   1.000
_cell.length_c   1.000
_cell.angle_alpha   90.00
_cell.angle_beta   90.00
_cell.angle_gamma   90.00
#
_symmetry.space_group_name_H-M   'P 1'
#
loop_
_entity.id
_entity.type
_entity.pdbx_description
1 polymer ?
#
loop_
_entity_poly.entity_id
_entity_poly.type
_entity_poly.pdbx_seq_one_letter_code
_entity_poly.pdbx_strand_id
1 'polypeptide(L)'
;MTHERAASAHFIIGYEGEIIQCIPLEEEAYAVVERNKDSISIECCYTAADGSFTQETYDSLVEMLAWLIDKYNLKPQDILRHYDCGGKKCPIYYVEHEDAWQKLLYDVEHYVL
;
A
#
# COMPACT_ATOMS: atom_id res chain seq x y z
N MET A 1 -22.34 4.69 2.23
CA MET A 1 -21.98 4.03 2.21
C MET A 1 -21.89 3.06 2.72
N THR A 2 -21.79 2.71 2.92
CA THR A 2 -21.91 1.90 3.55
C THR A 2 -21.33 0.61 3.62
N HIS A 3 -21.77 -0.41 3.50
CA HIS A 3 -21.26 -1.69 3.39
C HIS A 3 -20.03 -1.72 2.55
N GLU A 4 -19.88 -0.75 1.75
CA GLU A 4 -18.67 -0.56 0.99
C GLU A 4 -17.47 -0.41 1.89
N ARG A 5 -17.67 -0.23 3.15
CA ARG A 5 -16.58 -0.11 4.09
C ARG A 5 -15.68 -1.35 4.09
N ALA A 6 -16.19 -2.48 3.59
CA ALA A 6 -15.37 -3.66 3.48
C ALA A 6 -14.21 -3.48 2.50
N ALA A 7 -14.26 -2.47 1.65
CA ALA A 7 -13.21 -2.20 0.68
C ALA A 7 -12.52 -0.86 0.93
N SER A 8 -12.69 -0.27 2.11
CA SER A 8 -12.10 1.04 2.38
C SER A 8 -10.60 0.92 2.65
N ALA A 9 -9.89 2.03 2.43
CA ALA A 9 -8.47 2.13 2.71
C ALA A 9 -8.21 3.51 3.29
N HIS A 10 -7.09 3.68 3.98
CA HIS A 10 -6.71 4.99 4.50
C HIS A 10 -6.27 5.92 3.38
N PHE A 11 -5.55 5.40 2.41
CA PHE A 11 -5.04 6.18 1.29
C PHE A 11 -5.28 5.46 -0.02
N ILE A 12 -5.46 6.25 -1.09
CA ILE A 12 -5.52 5.74 -2.44
C ILE A 12 -4.49 6.51 -3.25
N ILE A 13 -3.67 5.80 -4.03
CA ILE A 13 -2.70 6.42 -4.94
C ILE A 13 -3.17 6.16 -6.36
N GLY A 14 -3.38 7.22 -7.11
CA GLY A 14 -3.90 7.13 -8.47
C GLY A 14 -2.80 6.95 -9.50
N TYR A 15 -3.22 6.87 -10.78
CA TYR A 15 -2.31 6.60 -11.89
C TYR A 15 -1.26 7.69 -12.09
N GLU A 16 -1.57 8.91 -11.70
CA GLU A 16 -0.68 10.04 -11.89
C GLU A 16 0.11 10.34 -10.63
N GLY A 17 0.06 9.44 -9.65
CA GLY A 17 0.79 9.59 -8.41
C GLY A 17 0.07 10.44 -7.37
N GLU A 18 -1.16 10.83 -7.64
CA GLU A 18 -1.90 11.64 -6.67
C GLU A 18 -2.28 10.77 -5.47
N ILE A 19 -2.17 11.36 -4.28
CA ILE A 19 -2.45 10.67 -3.03
C ILE A 19 -3.70 11.25 -2.42
N ILE A 20 -4.69 10.41 -2.15
CA ILE A 20 -5.96 10.82 -1.57
C ILE A 20 -6.10 10.14 -0.22
N GLN A 21 -6.30 10.93 0.83
CA GLN A 21 -6.59 10.39 2.15
C GLN A 21 -8.08 10.23 2.30
N CYS A 22 -8.53 9.00 2.53
CA CYS A 22 -9.95 8.68 2.60
C CYS A 22 -10.44 8.56 4.03
N ILE A 23 -9.57 8.10 4.94
CA ILE A 23 -9.92 7.85 6.33
C ILE A 23 -8.79 8.39 7.19
N PRO A 24 -9.09 9.08 8.30
CA PRO A 24 -8.02 9.53 9.20
C PRO A 24 -7.19 8.35 9.69
N LEU A 25 -5.92 8.60 9.94
CA LEU A 25 -4.98 7.54 10.34
C LEU A 25 -5.42 6.83 11.61
N GLU A 26 -6.15 7.52 12.47
CA GLU A 26 -6.61 6.96 13.73
C GLU A 26 -7.77 5.99 13.58
N GLU A 27 -8.40 5.95 12.41
CA GLU A 27 -9.58 5.13 12.21
C GLU A 27 -9.22 3.83 11.52
N GLU A 28 -10.02 2.81 11.82
CA GLU A 28 -9.83 1.48 11.26
C GLU A 28 -10.34 1.45 9.82
N ALA A 29 -9.53 0.94 8.89
CA ALA A 29 -9.95 0.72 7.51
C ALA A 29 -10.37 -0.73 7.34
N TYR A 30 -11.24 -0.99 6.35
CA TYR A 30 -11.75 -2.34 6.11
C TYR A 30 -11.16 -2.94 4.84
N ALA A 31 -9.84 -2.83 4.69
CA ALA A 31 -9.14 -3.33 3.51
C ALA A 31 -8.60 -4.75 3.71
N VAL A 32 -8.12 -5.04 4.92
CA VAL A 32 -7.55 -6.34 5.26
C VAL A 32 -8.20 -6.82 6.54
N VAL A 33 -9.06 -7.82 6.45
CA VAL A 33 -9.91 -8.22 7.57
C VAL A 33 -9.09 -8.55 8.82
N GLU A 34 -8.00 -9.31 8.66
CA GLU A 34 -7.22 -9.77 9.79
C GLU A 34 -6.40 -8.67 10.46
N ARG A 35 -6.14 -7.58 9.74
CA ARG A 35 -5.26 -6.53 10.23
C ARG A 35 -5.89 -5.15 10.25
N ASN A 36 -7.23 -5.07 10.11
CA ASN A 36 -7.89 -3.76 10.05
C ASN A 36 -7.65 -2.90 11.28
N LYS A 37 -7.49 -3.52 12.44
CA LYS A 37 -7.42 -2.77 13.70
C LYS A 37 -6.05 -2.21 14.00
N ASP A 38 -4.99 -2.76 13.39
CA ASP A 38 -3.64 -2.36 13.74
C ASP A 38 -2.79 -2.04 12.51
N SER A 39 -3.43 -1.64 11.40
CA SER A 39 -2.71 -1.39 10.17
C SER A 39 -3.20 -0.14 9.47
N ILE A 40 -2.33 0.42 8.62
CA ILE A 40 -2.68 1.51 7.72
C ILE A 40 -2.74 0.90 6.33
N SER A 41 -3.85 1.14 5.64
CA SER A 41 -4.10 0.52 4.34
C SER A 41 -3.92 1.52 3.22
N ILE A 42 -3.20 1.11 2.18
CA ILE A 42 -2.95 1.92 0.99
C ILE A 42 -3.39 1.11 -0.22
N GLU A 43 -4.21 1.72 -1.06
CA GLU A 43 -4.64 1.09 -2.30
C GLU A 43 -4.04 1.83 -3.47
N CYS A 44 -3.45 1.11 -4.42
CA CYS A 44 -2.82 1.71 -5.59
C CYS A 44 -3.60 1.33 -6.84
N CYS A 45 -3.92 2.33 -7.64
CA CYS A 45 -4.63 2.11 -8.90
C CYS A 45 -3.65 1.66 -9.98
N TYR A 46 -4.12 0.79 -10.87
CA TYR A 46 -3.30 0.38 -12.01
C TYR A 46 -4.22 0.10 -13.20
N THR A 47 -3.64 0.23 -14.41
CA THR A 47 -4.37 -0.07 -15.65
C THR A 47 -3.69 -1.16 -16.45
N ALA A 48 -2.46 -1.53 -16.11
CA ALA A 48 -1.73 -2.56 -16.83
C ALA A 48 -2.35 -3.92 -16.58
N ALA A 49 -2.36 -4.76 -17.60
CA ALA A 49 -2.98 -6.08 -17.50
C ALA A 49 -2.30 -6.95 -16.46
N ASP A 50 -0.99 -6.75 -16.22
CA ASP A 50 -0.24 -7.52 -15.25
C ASP A 50 -0.30 -6.92 -13.85
N GLY A 51 -1.02 -5.80 -13.68
CA GLY A 51 -1.16 -5.16 -12.38
C GLY A 51 -0.01 -4.26 -11.99
N SER A 52 0.95 -4.04 -12.89
CA SER A 52 2.08 -3.17 -12.56
C SER A 52 1.63 -1.71 -12.47
N PHE A 53 2.34 -0.94 -11.63
CA PHE A 53 1.99 0.45 -11.40
C PHE A 53 2.69 1.35 -12.41
N THR A 54 2.12 2.55 -12.65
CA THR A 54 2.85 3.57 -13.39
C THR A 54 4.03 4.02 -12.56
N GLN A 55 5.00 4.67 -13.21
CA GLN A 55 6.15 5.19 -12.48
C GLN A 55 5.70 6.21 -11.45
N GLU A 56 4.72 7.04 -11.81
CA GLU A 56 4.21 8.06 -10.89
C GLU A 56 3.58 7.43 -9.65
N THR A 57 2.79 6.37 -9.83
CA THR A 57 2.19 5.65 -8.70
C THR A 57 3.28 5.03 -7.84
N TYR A 58 4.28 4.41 -8.47
CA TYR A 58 5.37 3.78 -7.76
C TYR A 58 6.14 4.79 -6.92
N ASP A 59 6.48 5.93 -7.51
CA ASP A 59 7.24 6.96 -6.81
C ASP A 59 6.47 7.48 -5.60
N SER A 60 5.17 7.74 -5.78
CA SER A 60 4.34 8.21 -4.67
C SER A 60 4.21 7.17 -3.57
N LEU A 61 4.11 5.90 -3.96
CA LEU A 61 4.00 4.82 -2.98
C LEU A 61 5.28 4.70 -2.15
N VAL A 62 6.45 4.76 -2.80
CA VAL A 62 7.72 4.69 -2.10
C VAL A 62 7.84 5.85 -1.11
N GLU A 63 7.52 7.05 -1.57
CA GLU A 63 7.60 8.23 -0.71
C GLU A 63 6.65 8.11 0.48
N MET A 64 5.42 7.68 0.24
CA MET A 64 4.43 7.55 1.30
C MET A 64 4.84 6.48 2.32
N LEU A 65 5.33 5.34 1.84
CA LEU A 65 5.76 4.28 2.74
C LEU A 65 6.95 4.73 3.59
N ALA A 66 7.89 5.45 2.97
CA ALA A 66 9.03 5.98 3.72
C ALA A 66 8.57 6.96 4.79
N TRP A 67 7.59 7.81 4.45
CA TRP A 67 7.05 8.76 5.41
C TRP A 67 6.35 8.06 6.58
N LEU A 68 5.58 7.02 6.29
CA LEU A 68 4.88 6.27 7.34
C LEU A 68 5.86 5.53 8.24
N ILE A 69 6.90 4.95 7.66
CA ILE A 69 7.93 4.26 8.44
C ILE A 69 8.58 5.23 9.42
N ASP A 70 8.90 6.43 8.95
CA ASP A 70 9.52 7.45 9.80
C ASP A 70 8.55 7.91 10.89
N LYS A 71 7.29 8.18 10.51
CA LYS A 71 6.30 8.70 11.44
C LYS A 71 5.97 7.74 12.56
N TYR A 72 5.90 6.45 12.26
CA TYR A 72 5.49 5.44 13.24
C TYR A 72 6.63 4.56 13.70
N ASN A 73 7.87 4.89 13.32
CA ASN A 73 9.07 4.14 13.72
C ASN A 73 8.95 2.68 13.33
N LEU A 74 8.57 2.44 12.09
CA LEU A 74 8.40 1.09 11.56
C LEU A 74 9.66 0.65 10.83
N LYS A 75 9.67 -0.60 10.38
CA LYS A 75 10.75 -1.18 9.58
C LYS A 75 10.20 -1.62 8.24
N PRO A 76 11.04 -1.77 7.22
CA PRO A 76 10.53 -2.25 5.92
C PRO A 76 9.80 -3.58 6.03
N GLN A 77 10.18 -4.44 6.97
CA GLN A 77 9.52 -5.72 7.18
C GLN A 77 8.09 -5.57 7.67
N ASP A 78 7.72 -4.39 8.17
CA ASP A 78 6.36 -4.13 8.64
C ASP A 78 5.42 -3.79 7.49
N ILE A 79 5.95 -3.65 6.27
CA ILE A 79 5.14 -3.40 5.08
C ILE A 79 4.67 -4.73 4.53
N LEU A 80 3.34 -4.91 4.49
CA LEU A 80 2.75 -6.17 4.08
C LEU A 80 1.87 -5.97 2.86
N ARG A 81 1.82 -7.01 2.01
CA ARG A 81 0.84 -7.07 0.93
C ARG A 81 -0.45 -7.67 1.50
N HIS A 82 -1.57 -7.39 0.84
CA HIS A 82 -2.82 -8.06 1.22
C HIS A 82 -2.62 -9.58 1.19
N TYR A 83 -1.83 -10.05 0.24
CA TYR A 83 -1.48 -11.46 0.11
C TYR A 83 -0.88 -12.02 1.39
N ASP A 84 -0.03 -11.24 2.06
CA ASP A 84 0.66 -11.67 3.27
C ASP A 84 -0.27 -11.78 4.46
N CYS A 85 -1.43 -11.11 4.39
CA CYS A 85 -2.37 -11.08 5.52
C CYS A 85 -3.51 -12.06 5.37
N GLY A 86 -4.01 -12.25 4.14
CA GLY A 86 -5.18 -13.09 3.95
C GLY A 86 -5.12 -13.98 2.72
N GLY A 87 -3.99 -13.99 2.01
CA GLY A 87 -3.81 -14.83 0.85
C GLY A 87 -4.41 -14.30 -0.44
N LYS A 88 -5.07 -13.15 -0.43
CA LYS A 88 -5.59 -12.54 -1.65
C LYS A 88 -4.43 -12.00 -2.47
N LYS A 89 -4.40 -12.31 -3.77
CA LYS A 89 -3.30 -11.86 -4.64
C LYS A 89 -3.41 -10.37 -4.92
N CYS A 90 -3.03 -9.57 -3.96
CA CYS A 90 -3.08 -8.13 -4.04
C CYS A 90 -1.88 -7.54 -3.30
N PRO A 91 -1.10 -6.66 -3.89
CA PRO A 91 -1.19 -6.22 -5.29
C PRO A 91 -0.64 -7.29 -6.22
N ILE A 92 -1.38 -7.60 -7.26
CA ILE A 92 -1.10 -8.80 -8.06
C ILE A 92 0.29 -8.82 -8.66
N TYR A 93 0.77 -7.69 -9.19
CA TYR A 93 2.10 -7.66 -9.80
C TYR A 93 3.17 -8.05 -8.80
N TYR A 94 3.06 -7.54 -7.56
CA TYR A 94 4.08 -7.75 -6.52
C TYR A 94 3.89 -9.06 -5.78
N VAL A 95 2.81 -9.77 -6.02
CA VAL A 95 2.64 -11.14 -5.56
C VAL A 95 3.29 -12.10 -6.56
N GLU A 96 3.12 -11.81 -7.85
CA GLU A 96 3.65 -12.68 -8.89
C GLU A 96 5.10 -12.39 -9.25
N HIS A 97 5.65 -11.29 -8.76
CA HIS A 97 7.04 -10.90 -9.01
C HIS A 97 7.70 -10.56 -7.69
N GLU A 98 8.15 -11.60 -7.01
CA GLU A 98 8.75 -11.42 -5.67
C GLU A 98 9.99 -10.52 -5.72
N ASP A 99 10.76 -10.58 -6.80
CA ASP A 99 11.93 -9.72 -6.94
C ASP A 99 11.52 -8.25 -7.01
N ALA A 100 10.40 -7.95 -7.66
CA ALA A 100 9.90 -6.57 -7.71
C ALA A 100 9.44 -6.11 -6.33
N TRP A 101 8.84 -7.00 -5.55
CA TRP A 101 8.43 -6.67 -4.19
C TRP A 101 9.65 -6.37 -3.32
N GLN A 102 10.70 -7.16 -3.44
CA GLN A 102 11.91 -6.91 -2.67
C GLN A 102 12.59 -5.60 -3.09
N LYS A 103 12.52 -5.26 -4.39
CA LYS A 103 13.06 -4.00 -4.86
C LYS A 103 12.27 -2.83 -4.28
N LEU A 104 10.95 -2.96 -4.19
CA LEU A 104 10.12 -1.90 -3.59
C LEU A 104 10.53 -1.66 -2.14
N LEU A 105 10.69 -2.73 -1.37
CA LEU A 105 11.12 -2.58 0.02
C LEU A 105 12.51 -1.94 0.12
N TYR A 106 13.40 -2.30 -0.79
CA TYR A 106 14.74 -1.71 -0.83
C TYR A 106 14.65 -0.21 -1.11
N ASP A 107 13.82 0.17 -2.09
CA ASP A 107 13.68 1.58 -2.45
C ASP A 107 13.09 2.39 -1.30
N VAL A 108 12.14 1.81 -0.56
CA VAL A 108 11.55 2.48 0.60
C VAL A 108 12.62 2.68 1.68
N GLU A 109 13.40 1.65 1.94
CA GLU A 109 14.42 1.71 3.00
C GLU A 109 15.48 2.77 2.71
N HIS A 110 15.79 3.00 1.44
CA HIS A 110 16.84 3.92 1.03
C HIS A 110 16.31 5.27 0.57
N TYR A 111 15.03 5.53 0.74
CA TYR A 111 14.45 6.80 0.33
C TYR A 111 14.88 7.90 1.32
N VAL A 112 15.34 9.02 0.76
CA VAL A 112 15.79 10.16 1.57
C VAL A 112 14.64 11.14 1.70
N LEU A 113 14.15 11.32 2.92
CA LEU A 113 13.05 12.26 3.21
C LEU A 113 13.54 13.69 3.35
#